data_63241746ea1fbb026d987d6b184b99dd
#
_entry.id   63241746ea1fbb026d987d6b184b99dd
#
_cell.length_a   1.000
_cell.length_b   1.000
_cell.length_c   1.000
_cell.angle_alpha   90.00
_cell.angle_beta   90.00
_cell.angle_gamma   90.00
#
_symmetry.space_group_name_H-M   'P 1'
#
loop_
_entity.id
_entity.type
_entity.pdbx_description
1 polymer ?
#
loop_
_entity_poly.entity_id
_entity_poly.type
_entity_poly.pdbx_seq_one_letter_code
_entity_poly.pdbx_strand_id
1 'polypeptide(L)'
;MLAVAGCQSGSTAGPGAAASQAGGEEQVRESELRAYCPRLMLREGTAYYTTYQRGGEQDPTKVIYQAAITEVTRKCSYTANGATMTVAAAGKVVPGPLGSAGAITMPVRVAVVRGDQVLDSRLHQYTVQVADTAGATQFIFNDPNVLIPAPVDSSVQVFVGFDEGPGTGQ
;
A
#
# COMPACT_ATOMS: atom_id res chain seq x y z
N MET A 1 53.15 14.33 -44.77
CA MET A 1 53.85 14.34 -43.46
C MET A 1 52.96 15.10 -42.49
N LEU A 2 52.15 14.36 -41.68
CA LEU A 2 51.37 14.96 -40.64
C LEU A 2 51.90 14.49 -39.28
N ALA A 3 52.31 15.44 -38.47
CA ALA A 3 52.74 15.21 -37.10
C ALA A 3 51.52 15.33 -36.13
N VAL A 4 51.30 14.32 -35.30
CA VAL A 4 50.28 14.34 -34.26
C VAL A 4 50.97 14.66 -32.94
N ALA A 5 50.66 15.80 -32.36
CA ALA A 5 51.14 16.23 -31.05
C ALA A 5 50.24 15.64 -29.95
N GLY A 6 50.81 14.84 -29.05
CA GLY A 6 50.16 14.34 -27.84
C GLY A 6 50.19 15.38 -26.73
N CYS A 7 49.05 15.69 -26.15
CA CYS A 7 48.93 16.47 -24.92
C CYS A 7 49.02 15.56 -23.72
N GLN A 8 50.09 15.66 -22.94
CA GLN A 8 50.19 15.13 -21.58
C GLN A 8 49.70 16.20 -20.60
N SER A 9 48.63 15.92 -19.88
CA SER A 9 48.16 16.78 -18.80
C SER A 9 48.71 16.29 -17.47
N GLY A 10 49.58 17.13 -16.89
CA GLY A 10 50.17 16.90 -15.59
C GLY A 10 49.18 17.01 -14.44
N SER A 11 49.30 16.10 -13.50
CA SER A 11 48.60 16.09 -12.22
C SER A 11 49.14 17.16 -11.30
N THR A 12 48.30 18.06 -10.81
CA THR A 12 48.56 18.87 -9.62
C THR A 12 47.53 18.50 -8.57
N ALA A 13 48.02 17.90 -7.49
CA ALA A 13 47.26 17.60 -6.28
C ALA A 13 46.98 18.91 -5.52
N GLY A 14 45.70 19.21 -5.28
CA GLY A 14 45.23 20.21 -4.34
C GLY A 14 44.40 19.54 -3.25
N PRO A 15 44.60 19.85 -1.94
CA PRO A 15 43.84 19.27 -0.87
C PRO A 15 42.57 20.08 -0.61
N GLY A 16 41.45 19.40 -0.47
CA GLY A 16 40.31 19.90 0.26
C GLY A 16 39.12 20.38 -0.56
N ALA A 17 38.17 19.45 -0.75
CA ALA A 17 36.74 19.75 -0.70
C ALA A 17 36.01 18.44 -0.35
N ALA A 18 35.51 18.38 0.88
CA ALA A 18 34.57 17.35 1.27
C ALA A 18 33.28 17.51 0.43
N ALA A 19 33.15 16.70 -0.59
CA ALA A 19 31.91 16.58 -1.32
C ALA A 19 30.94 15.80 -0.45
N SER A 20 29.94 16.48 0.06
CA SER A 20 28.75 15.92 0.67
C SER A 20 28.11 14.92 -0.31
N GLN A 21 28.23 13.65 -0.02
CA GLN A 21 27.46 12.61 -0.70
C GLN A 21 26.04 12.65 -0.14
N ALA A 22 25.22 13.51 -0.71
CA ALA A 22 23.78 13.42 -0.58
C ALA A 22 23.29 12.49 -1.70
N GLY A 23 22.61 11.43 -1.35
CA GLY A 23 21.95 10.51 -2.25
C GLY A 23 22.55 9.10 -2.20
N GLY A 24 22.42 8.43 -1.07
CA GLY A 24 22.53 6.98 -1.04
C GLY A 24 21.36 6.39 -1.84
N GLU A 25 21.57 6.08 -3.11
CA GLU A 25 20.75 5.10 -3.82
C GLU A 25 20.86 3.83 -2.99
N GLU A 26 19.74 3.48 -2.37
CA GLU A 26 19.60 2.24 -1.60
C GLU A 26 19.84 1.08 -2.58
N GLN A 27 21.09 0.60 -2.62
CA GLN A 27 21.45 -0.53 -3.47
C GLN A 27 20.73 -1.75 -2.97
N VAL A 28 19.65 -2.13 -3.65
CA VAL A 28 18.91 -3.36 -3.40
C VAL A 28 19.90 -4.53 -3.55
N ARG A 29 20.13 -5.26 -2.46
CA ARG A 29 21.04 -6.42 -2.48
C ARG A 29 20.49 -7.50 -3.41
N GLU A 30 21.36 -8.17 -4.15
CA GLU A 30 20.96 -9.26 -5.06
C GLU A 30 20.19 -10.37 -4.32
N SER A 31 20.49 -10.59 -3.03
CA SER A 31 19.74 -11.48 -2.16
C SER A 31 18.29 -11.04 -1.92
N GLU A 32 18.03 -9.72 -1.90
CA GLU A 32 16.67 -9.17 -1.76
C GLU A 32 15.86 -9.30 -3.03
N LEU A 33 16.52 -9.20 -4.20
CA LEU A 33 15.86 -9.41 -5.50
C LEU A 33 15.38 -10.86 -5.69
N ARG A 34 16.00 -11.82 -5.00
CA ARG A 34 15.64 -13.24 -5.04
C ARG A 34 14.76 -13.69 -3.89
N ALA A 35 14.56 -12.85 -2.88
CA ALA A 35 13.77 -13.19 -1.72
C ALA A 35 12.28 -13.23 -2.07
N TYR A 36 11.58 -14.23 -1.54
CA TYR A 36 10.16 -14.41 -1.75
C TYR A 36 9.35 -13.32 -1.02
N CYS A 37 8.60 -12.52 -1.75
CA CYS A 37 7.64 -11.57 -1.19
C CYS A 37 6.24 -12.18 -1.22
N PRO A 38 5.58 -12.42 -0.07
CA PRO A 38 4.26 -13.04 0.00
C PRO A 38 3.22 -12.32 -0.86
N ARG A 39 2.23 -13.07 -1.33
CA ARG A 39 1.16 -12.51 -2.15
C ARG A 39 0.29 -11.59 -1.31
N LEU A 40 -0.03 -10.43 -1.87
CA LEU A 40 -1.06 -9.54 -1.36
C LEU A 40 -2.32 -9.74 -2.19
N MET A 41 -3.44 -9.97 -1.52
CA MET A 41 -4.73 -10.25 -2.16
C MET A 41 -5.85 -9.47 -1.49
N LEU A 42 -6.86 -9.11 -2.27
CA LEU A 42 -8.16 -8.72 -1.73
C LEU A 42 -8.85 -9.99 -1.21
N ARG A 43 -9.36 -9.93 0.03
CA ARG A 43 -10.21 -10.98 0.55
C ARG A 43 -11.56 -10.93 -0.19
N GLU A 44 -12.09 -12.08 -0.54
CA GLU A 44 -13.41 -12.18 -1.18
C GLU A 44 -14.49 -11.50 -0.32
N GLY A 45 -15.35 -10.72 -0.98
CA GLY A 45 -16.42 -9.97 -0.31
C GLY A 45 -15.99 -8.66 0.35
N THR A 46 -14.67 -8.34 0.43
CA THR A 46 -14.17 -7.16 1.14
C THR A 46 -13.65 -6.04 0.22
N ALA A 47 -13.89 -6.14 -1.08
CA ALA A 47 -13.48 -5.13 -2.06
C ALA A 47 -14.39 -3.88 -2.05
N TYR A 48 -15.55 -3.98 -1.45
CA TYR A 48 -16.57 -2.92 -1.43
C TYR A 48 -16.95 -2.57 0.00
N TYR A 49 -17.29 -1.30 0.21
CA TYR A 49 -17.81 -0.76 1.46
C TYR A 49 -18.90 0.26 1.16
N THR A 50 -20.08 0.07 1.75
CA THR A 50 -21.22 0.95 1.51
C THR A 50 -21.73 1.51 2.82
N THR A 51 -21.97 2.82 2.87
CA THR A 51 -22.59 3.49 4.01
C THR A 51 -24.02 3.87 3.64
N TYR A 52 -24.92 3.68 4.60
CA TYR A 52 -26.35 3.95 4.45
C TYR A 52 -26.83 4.97 5.48
N GLN A 53 -27.94 5.61 5.17
CA GLN A 53 -28.70 6.31 6.18
C GLN A 53 -29.18 5.30 7.24
N ARG A 54 -29.21 5.71 8.50
CA ARG A 54 -29.63 4.84 9.60
C ARG A 54 -30.98 4.18 9.29
N GLY A 55 -31.06 2.85 9.41
CA GLY A 55 -32.24 2.05 9.11
C GLY A 55 -32.55 1.89 7.61
N GLY A 56 -31.58 2.22 6.77
CA GLY A 56 -31.71 2.06 5.31
C GLY A 56 -30.70 1.06 4.72
N GLU A 57 -30.17 0.16 5.54
CA GLU A 57 -29.25 -0.89 5.10
C GLU A 57 -29.93 -1.74 4.01
N GLN A 58 -29.23 -2.00 2.91
CA GLN A 58 -29.71 -2.70 1.72
C GLN A 58 -30.73 -1.94 0.84
N ASP A 59 -31.13 -0.71 1.19
CA ASP A 59 -31.94 0.13 0.32
C ASP A 59 -31.04 1.01 -0.55
N PRO A 60 -30.99 0.81 -1.88
CA PRO A 60 -30.11 1.58 -2.76
C PRO A 60 -30.42 3.07 -2.78
N THR A 61 -31.66 3.48 -2.42
CA THR A 61 -32.05 4.89 -2.34
C THR A 61 -31.52 5.58 -1.08
N LYS A 62 -31.03 4.82 -0.11
CA LYS A 62 -30.51 5.26 1.19
C LYS A 62 -28.99 5.24 1.26
N VAL A 63 -28.31 4.93 0.17
CA VAL A 63 -26.84 4.94 0.10
C VAL A 63 -26.32 6.36 0.24
N ILE A 64 -25.35 6.53 1.16
CA ILE A 64 -24.61 7.78 1.33
C ILE A 64 -23.33 7.73 0.50
N TYR A 65 -22.48 6.72 0.69
CA TYR A 65 -21.26 6.52 -0.10
C TYR A 65 -21.06 5.05 -0.43
N GLN A 66 -20.42 4.82 -1.57
CA GLN A 66 -19.90 3.54 -1.99
C GLN A 66 -18.40 3.65 -2.25
N ALA A 67 -17.60 2.82 -1.56
CA ALA A 67 -16.17 2.71 -1.78
C ALA A 67 -15.84 1.37 -2.44
N ALA A 68 -14.83 1.37 -3.30
CA ALA A 68 -14.32 0.16 -3.93
C ALA A 68 -12.79 0.20 -3.98
N ILE A 69 -12.13 -0.89 -3.56
CA ILE A 69 -10.71 -1.12 -3.82
C ILE A 69 -10.60 -1.72 -5.22
N THR A 70 -9.78 -1.11 -6.07
CA THR A 70 -9.63 -1.50 -7.49
C THR A 70 -8.28 -2.15 -7.78
N GLU A 71 -7.26 -1.84 -6.97
CA GLU A 71 -5.90 -2.35 -7.14
C GLU A 71 -5.20 -2.47 -5.80
N VAL A 72 -4.33 -3.49 -5.68
CA VAL A 72 -3.45 -3.67 -4.51
C VAL A 72 -2.03 -3.91 -4.97
N THR A 73 -1.08 -3.27 -4.28
CA THR A 73 0.35 -3.41 -4.55
C THR A 73 1.15 -3.63 -3.27
N ARG A 74 2.32 -4.23 -3.38
CA ARG A 74 3.18 -4.52 -2.26
C ARG A 74 4.66 -4.32 -2.57
N LYS A 75 5.43 -4.02 -1.53
CA LYS A 75 6.91 -4.02 -1.54
C LYS A 75 7.38 -4.71 -0.26
N CYS A 76 8.39 -5.59 -0.35
CA CYS A 76 9.01 -6.25 0.79
C CYS A 76 10.42 -5.73 1.03
N SER A 77 10.80 -5.63 2.30
CA SER A 77 12.16 -5.44 2.80
C SER A 77 12.47 -6.55 3.80
N TYR A 78 13.67 -7.14 3.75
CA TYR A 78 13.99 -8.35 4.49
C TYR A 78 14.96 -8.07 5.63
N THR A 79 14.77 -8.77 6.74
CA THR A 79 15.63 -8.76 7.91
C THR A 79 15.97 -10.20 8.34
N ALA A 80 16.88 -10.35 9.30
CA ALA A 80 17.20 -11.68 9.85
C ALA A 80 15.98 -12.36 10.52
N ASN A 81 14.98 -11.58 10.96
CA ASN A 81 13.82 -12.08 11.71
C ASN A 81 12.54 -12.19 10.85
N GLY A 82 12.64 -11.98 9.55
CA GLY A 82 11.49 -12.01 8.66
C GLY A 82 11.50 -10.90 7.61
N ALA A 83 10.34 -10.35 7.28
CA ALA A 83 10.19 -9.26 6.34
C ALA A 83 9.25 -8.19 6.87
N THR A 84 9.43 -6.96 6.38
CA THR A 84 8.43 -5.89 6.49
C THR A 84 7.85 -5.65 5.11
N MET A 85 6.53 -5.67 5.01
CA MET A 85 5.82 -5.41 3.77
C MET A 85 5.16 -4.03 3.83
N THR A 86 5.35 -3.23 2.79
CA THR A 86 4.49 -2.09 2.51
C THR A 86 3.30 -2.59 1.70
N VAL A 87 2.09 -2.36 2.20
CA VAL A 87 0.82 -2.68 1.54
C VAL A 87 0.19 -1.38 1.07
N ALA A 88 -0.19 -1.31 -0.21
CA ALA A 88 -0.99 -0.21 -0.71
C ALA A 88 -2.25 -0.74 -1.41
N ALA A 89 -3.38 -0.04 -1.19
CA ALA A 89 -4.64 -0.32 -1.85
C ALA A 89 -5.20 0.97 -2.47
N ALA A 90 -5.31 0.98 -3.79
CA ALA A 90 -5.93 2.07 -4.53
C ALA A 90 -7.42 1.79 -4.74
N GLY A 91 -8.22 2.85 -4.71
CA GLY A 91 -9.65 2.71 -4.87
C GLY A 91 -10.35 4.04 -5.15
N LYS A 92 -11.68 3.99 -5.14
CA LYS A 92 -12.53 5.14 -5.34
C LYS A 92 -13.72 5.14 -4.38
N VAL A 93 -14.16 6.33 -4.01
CA VAL A 93 -15.42 6.60 -3.31
C VAL A 93 -16.37 7.29 -4.25
N VAL A 94 -17.60 6.79 -4.35
CA VAL A 94 -18.67 7.38 -5.16
C VAL A 94 -19.79 7.79 -4.21
N PRO A 95 -20.25 9.06 -4.23
CA PRO A 95 -21.44 9.48 -3.50
C PRO A 95 -22.69 8.75 -4.01
N GLY A 96 -23.51 8.26 -3.10
CA GLY A 96 -24.83 7.72 -3.39
C GLY A 96 -25.92 8.79 -3.50
N PRO A 97 -27.19 8.39 -3.62
CA PRO A 97 -28.32 9.33 -3.69
C PRO A 97 -28.43 10.29 -2.51
N LEU A 98 -27.97 9.89 -1.33
CA LEU A 98 -27.93 10.74 -0.11
C LEU A 98 -26.52 11.25 0.20
N GLY A 99 -25.57 11.09 -0.72
CA GLY A 99 -24.19 11.55 -0.57
C GLY A 99 -24.07 13.07 -0.57
N SER A 100 -23.08 13.57 0.14
CA SER A 100 -22.73 15.00 0.19
C SER A 100 -21.22 15.18 0.21
N ALA A 101 -20.71 16.38 -0.05
CA ALA A 101 -19.32 16.69 0.22
C ALA A 101 -19.01 16.51 1.70
N GLY A 102 -17.85 15.94 2.03
CA GLY A 102 -17.47 15.69 3.42
C GLY A 102 -16.49 14.54 3.57
N ALA A 103 -16.22 14.15 4.81
CA ALA A 103 -15.30 13.06 5.14
C ALA A 103 -16.05 11.73 5.26
N ILE A 104 -15.49 10.68 4.66
CA ILE A 104 -15.89 9.30 4.92
C ILE A 104 -14.72 8.56 5.58
N THR A 105 -15.00 7.89 6.71
CA THR A 105 -14.04 7.00 7.36
C THR A 105 -14.40 5.55 7.07
N MET A 106 -13.44 4.81 6.54
CA MET A 106 -13.61 3.42 6.11
C MET A 106 -12.71 2.51 6.95
N PRO A 107 -13.24 1.41 7.48
CA PRO A 107 -12.43 0.41 8.16
C PRO A 107 -11.69 -0.44 7.12
N VAL A 108 -10.35 -0.35 7.09
CA VAL A 108 -9.50 -1.17 6.22
C VAL A 108 -8.71 -2.14 7.10
N ARG A 109 -8.82 -3.43 6.84
CA ARG A 109 -8.07 -4.46 7.54
C ARG A 109 -6.93 -4.98 6.68
N VAL A 110 -5.75 -5.12 7.29
CA VAL A 110 -4.61 -5.84 6.73
C VAL A 110 -4.36 -7.04 7.64
N ALA A 111 -4.30 -8.25 7.06
CA ALA A 111 -4.10 -9.49 7.79
C ALA A 111 -2.97 -10.31 7.15
N VAL A 112 -2.07 -10.83 7.98
CA VAL A 112 -1.01 -11.76 7.60
C VAL A 112 -1.40 -13.15 8.09
N VAL A 113 -1.43 -14.13 7.19
CA VAL A 113 -1.81 -15.51 7.53
C VAL A 113 -0.74 -16.49 7.02
N ARG A 114 -0.62 -17.62 7.73
CA ARG A 114 0.18 -18.77 7.31
C ARG A 114 -0.69 -20.02 7.38
N GLY A 115 -1.08 -20.52 6.19
CA GLY A 115 -2.14 -21.54 6.16
C GLY A 115 -3.42 -21.01 6.82
N ASP A 116 -3.90 -21.70 7.85
CA ASP A 116 -5.10 -21.31 8.59
C ASP A 116 -4.82 -20.43 9.82
N GLN A 117 -3.55 -20.11 10.08
CA GLN A 117 -3.14 -19.33 11.24
C GLN A 117 -3.02 -17.83 10.89
N VAL A 118 -3.72 -16.98 11.62
CA VAL A 118 -3.53 -15.52 11.57
C VAL A 118 -2.29 -15.17 12.38
N LEU A 119 -1.27 -14.60 11.73
CA LEU A 119 -0.02 -14.16 12.35
C LEU A 119 -0.11 -12.71 12.86
N ASP A 120 -0.77 -11.85 12.10
CA ASP A 120 -1.03 -10.44 12.45
C ASP A 120 -2.33 -9.98 11.78
N SER A 121 -3.05 -9.08 12.43
CA SER A 121 -4.26 -8.48 11.88
C SER A 121 -4.46 -7.09 12.45
N ARG A 122 -4.48 -6.08 11.57
CA ARG A 122 -4.62 -4.67 11.94
C ARG A 122 -5.82 -4.05 11.27
N LEU A 123 -6.61 -3.33 12.06
CA LEU A 123 -7.73 -2.52 11.58
C LEU A 123 -7.31 -1.06 11.55
N HIS A 124 -7.43 -0.44 10.40
CA HIS A 124 -7.16 0.98 10.17
C HIS A 124 -8.47 1.72 9.93
N GLN A 125 -8.63 2.88 10.57
CA GLN A 125 -9.70 3.82 10.25
C GLN A 125 -9.17 4.82 9.23
N TYR A 126 -9.46 4.59 7.95
CA TYR A 126 -8.95 5.39 6.85
C TYR A 126 -9.97 6.41 6.37
N THR A 127 -9.60 7.69 6.42
CA THR A 127 -10.51 8.79 6.08
C THR A 127 -10.18 9.38 4.71
N VAL A 128 -11.21 9.55 3.87
CA VAL A 128 -11.14 10.18 2.55
C VAL A 128 -12.04 11.42 2.55
N GLN A 129 -11.54 12.52 2.00
CA GLN A 129 -12.31 13.75 1.78
C GLN A 129 -12.97 13.71 0.41
N VAL A 130 -14.28 13.70 0.38
CA VAL A 130 -15.10 13.83 -0.83
C VAL A 130 -15.38 15.31 -1.05
N ALA A 131 -14.76 15.89 -2.08
CA ALA A 131 -14.84 17.34 -2.32
C ALA A 131 -16.20 17.78 -2.85
N ASP A 132 -16.81 16.94 -3.70
CA ASP A 132 -18.13 17.20 -4.29
C ASP A 132 -18.85 15.87 -4.62
N THR A 133 -20.06 15.96 -5.12
CA THR A 133 -20.89 14.81 -5.47
C THR A 133 -20.96 14.54 -6.98
N ALA A 134 -20.19 15.29 -7.79
CA ALA A 134 -20.27 15.20 -9.25
C ALA A 134 -19.51 13.99 -9.82
N GLY A 135 -18.61 13.40 -9.03
CA GLY A 135 -17.79 12.29 -9.51
C GLY A 135 -17.22 11.41 -8.41
N ALA A 136 -16.37 10.48 -8.82
CA ALA A 136 -15.67 9.59 -7.92
C ALA A 136 -14.41 10.27 -7.33
N THR A 137 -14.22 10.16 -6.04
CA THR A 137 -12.99 10.57 -5.35
C THR A 137 -12.05 9.37 -5.27
N GLN A 138 -10.85 9.48 -5.82
CA GLN A 138 -9.83 8.44 -5.72
C GLN A 138 -9.11 8.50 -4.38
N PHE A 139 -8.65 7.33 -3.90
CA PHE A 139 -7.84 7.23 -2.69
C PHE A 139 -6.72 6.19 -2.84
N ILE A 140 -5.69 6.33 -2.02
CA ILE A 140 -4.63 5.33 -1.87
C ILE A 140 -4.41 5.13 -0.37
N PHE A 141 -4.85 3.99 0.14
CA PHE A 141 -4.49 3.52 1.47
C PHE A 141 -3.07 2.97 1.45
N ASN A 142 -2.26 3.24 2.48
CA ASN A 142 -0.90 2.73 2.61
C ASN A 142 -0.59 2.31 4.06
N ASP A 143 -0.17 1.06 4.26
CA ASP A 143 0.43 0.56 5.50
C ASP A 143 1.88 0.14 5.21
N PRO A 144 2.89 0.93 5.62
CA PRO A 144 4.29 0.65 5.34
C PRO A 144 4.93 -0.38 6.29
N ASN A 145 4.25 -0.82 7.34
CA ASN A 145 4.84 -1.54 8.45
C ASN A 145 4.18 -2.89 8.77
N VAL A 146 3.74 -3.62 7.76
CA VAL A 146 3.18 -4.96 7.93
C VAL A 146 4.30 -5.95 8.21
N LEU A 147 4.36 -6.49 9.43
CA LEU A 147 5.41 -7.42 9.85
C LEU A 147 5.08 -8.86 9.46
N ILE A 148 6.03 -9.52 8.86
CA ILE A 148 5.95 -10.92 8.44
C ILE A 148 7.06 -11.69 9.15
N PRO A 149 6.74 -12.50 10.19
CA PRO A 149 7.75 -13.26 10.92
C PRO A 149 8.32 -14.39 10.06
N ALA A 150 9.60 -14.72 10.29
CA ALA A 150 10.25 -15.84 9.64
C ALA A 150 9.57 -17.19 9.99
N PRO A 151 9.62 -18.19 9.10
CA PRO A 151 10.12 -18.15 7.72
C PRO A 151 9.18 -17.40 6.77
N VAL A 152 9.76 -16.65 5.81
CA VAL A 152 8.99 -15.96 4.77
C VAL A 152 8.99 -16.82 3.51
N ASP A 153 7.93 -17.58 3.32
CA ASP A 153 7.78 -18.56 2.24
C ASP A 153 6.38 -18.54 1.61
N SER A 154 6.11 -19.44 0.70
CA SER A 154 4.84 -19.52 -0.05
C SER A 154 3.61 -19.88 0.80
N SER A 155 3.79 -20.31 2.05
CA SER A 155 2.68 -20.57 2.97
C SER A 155 2.12 -19.28 3.57
N VAL A 156 2.88 -18.17 3.50
CA VAL A 156 2.45 -16.85 3.98
C VAL A 156 1.70 -16.09 2.90
N GLN A 157 0.55 -15.55 3.26
CA GLN A 157 -0.30 -14.71 2.43
C GLN A 157 -0.68 -13.45 3.22
N VAL A 158 -0.87 -12.34 2.50
CA VAL A 158 -1.34 -11.09 3.10
C VAL A 158 -2.64 -10.70 2.42
N PHE A 159 -3.62 -10.33 3.23
CA PHE A 159 -4.92 -9.87 2.76
C PHE A 159 -5.13 -8.41 3.14
N VAL A 160 -5.75 -7.66 2.25
CA VAL A 160 -6.27 -6.33 2.53
C VAL A 160 -7.71 -6.25 2.06
N GLY A 161 -8.54 -5.46 2.74
CA GLY A 161 -9.93 -5.26 2.36
C GLY A 161 -10.66 -4.40 3.36
N PHE A 162 -11.88 -4.01 3.02
CA PHE A 162 -12.75 -3.35 3.98
C PHE A 162 -13.24 -4.35 5.03
N ASP A 163 -13.39 -3.87 6.25
CA ASP A 163 -13.89 -4.65 7.37
C ASP A 163 -15.23 -4.06 7.84
N GLU A 164 -16.31 -4.72 7.53
CA GLU A 164 -17.66 -4.29 7.95
C GLU A 164 -17.98 -4.69 9.40
N GLY A 165 -17.01 -5.29 10.12
CA GLY A 165 -17.20 -5.75 11.49
C GLY A 165 -17.91 -7.13 11.58
N PRO A 166 -18.03 -7.71 12.77
CA PRO A 166 -18.76 -8.95 12.96
C PRO A 166 -20.26 -8.67 12.80
N GLY A 167 -20.87 -9.09 11.70
CA GLY A 167 -22.32 -9.08 11.56
C GLY A 167 -22.96 -8.67 10.24
N THR A 168 -22.18 -8.28 9.22
CA THR A 168 -22.76 -7.89 7.90
C THR A 168 -22.53 -8.93 6.79
N GLY A 169 -22.03 -10.11 7.16
CA GLY A 169 -21.84 -11.21 6.21
C GLY A 169 -23.05 -12.14 6.21
N GLN A 170 -23.97 -11.93 5.31
CA GLN A 170 -24.85 -12.96 4.75
C GLN A 170 -24.90 -12.82 3.25
#